data_eb74bb31f9ebbea2990e22c64f3e53bb
#
_entry.id   eb74bb31f9ebbea2990e22c64f3e53bb
#
_cell.length_a   1.000
_cell.length_b   1.000
_cell.length_c   1.000
_cell.angle_alpha   90.00
_cell.angle_beta   90.00
_cell.angle_gamma   90.00
#
_symmetry.space_group_name_H-M   'P 1'
#
loop_
_entity.id
_entity.type
_entity.pdbx_description
1 polymer ?
#
loop_
_entity_poly.entity_id
_entity_poly.type
_entity_poly.pdbx_seq_one_letter_code
_entity_poly.pdbx_strand_id
1 'polypeptide(L)'
;LGALALSTLAVAGFAGDAAGGGIGGALPNFATGGGIILTSFGIPETIGSVFMALVLVSFLLTSTDTAVRLGRYMMEEIVGMDDGMTVSGLSGGIGAAARGRYTNPVIQIGVAYVLIISGQWQTLWGLFGGANQLLAALALLTATVWLANWDESKQLVSTGVPMAIMVTITVLGLSWVELYNNLYVNLIQGGAGTLGAQLSSAAQMLLGLALIYIALSLVRIG
;
A
#
# COMPACT_ATOMS: atom_id res chain seq x y z
N LEU A 1 3.76 8.56 -14.62
CA LEU A 1 3.64 9.11 -13.26
C LEU A 1 4.86 8.79 -12.39
N GLY A 2 5.32 7.53 -12.30
CA GLY A 2 6.48 7.16 -11.49
C GLY A 2 7.76 7.92 -11.86
N ALA A 3 8.08 8.03 -13.15
CA ALA A 3 9.23 8.79 -13.63
C ALA A 3 9.13 10.28 -13.28
N LEU A 4 7.94 10.87 -13.39
CA LEU A 4 7.71 12.26 -13.00
C LEU A 4 7.92 12.44 -11.48
N ALA A 5 7.39 11.54 -10.67
CA ALA A 5 7.57 11.60 -9.22
C ALA A 5 9.05 11.49 -8.81
N LEU A 6 9.80 10.57 -9.43
CA LEU A 6 11.24 10.44 -9.17
C LEU A 6 12.01 11.67 -9.59
N SER A 7 11.73 12.25 -10.76
CA SER A 7 12.42 13.45 -11.23
C SER A 7 12.12 14.68 -10.36
N THR A 8 10.87 14.85 -9.91
CA THR A 8 10.51 15.96 -9.00
C THR A 8 11.20 15.83 -7.65
N LEU A 9 11.23 14.63 -7.07
CA LEU A 9 11.92 14.38 -5.80
C LEU A 9 13.44 14.58 -5.92
N ALA A 10 14.04 14.12 -7.03
CA ALA A 10 15.47 14.33 -7.30
C ALA A 10 15.81 15.82 -7.44
N VAL A 11 15.01 16.57 -8.18
CA VAL A 11 15.23 18.01 -8.39
C VAL A 11 15.11 18.78 -7.07
N ALA A 12 14.10 18.49 -6.23
CA ALA A 12 13.98 19.09 -4.91
C ALA A 12 15.19 18.79 -4.02
N GLY A 13 15.69 17.55 -4.04
CA GLY A 13 16.88 17.16 -3.29
C GLY A 13 18.14 17.86 -3.77
N PHE A 14 18.36 18.00 -5.08
CA PHE A 14 19.51 18.69 -5.66
C PHE A 14 19.49 20.23 -5.45
N ALA A 15 18.28 20.81 -5.40
CA ALA A 15 18.17 22.24 -5.13
C ALA A 15 18.41 22.60 -3.64
N GLY A 16 18.49 21.60 -2.76
CA GLY A 16 18.66 21.82 -1.32
C GLY A 16 17.37 22.21 -0.58
N ASP A 17 16.23 22.25 -1.27
CA ASP A 17 14.93 22.65 -0.75
C ASP A 17 14.09 21.46 -0.29
N ALA A 18 14.72 20.30 -0.08
CA ALA A 18 14.00 19.10 0.34
C ALA A 18 13.48 19.24 1.79
N ALA A 19 12.20 19.09 1.96
CA ALA A 19 11.50 19.13 3.24
C ALA A 19 11.71 17.83 4.03
N GLY A 20 12.92 17.53 4.45
CA GLY A 20 13.23 16.34 5.25
C GLY A 20 13.07 15.02 4.51
N GLY A 21 13.50 13.93 5.17
CA GLY A 21 13.40 12.58 4.64
C GLY A 21 12.08 11.88 4.99
N GLY A 22 11.86 10.72 4.37
CA GLY A 22 10.72 9.85 4.63
C GLY A 22 9.44 10.27 3.89
N ILE A 23 8.35 9.59 4.22
CA ILE A 23 7.05 9.76 3.54
C ILE A 23 6.46 11.15 3.79
N GLY A 24 6.65 11.70 5.00
CA GLY A 24 6.15 13.04 5.34
C GLY A 24 6.76 14.15 4.49
N GLY A 25 8.02 13.99 4.06
CA GLY A 25 8.70 14.92 3.15
C GLY A 25 8.36 14.69 1.66
N ALA A 26 7.84 13.53 1.30
CA ALA A 26 7.63 13.17 -0.10
C ALA A 26 6.63 14.08 -0.84
N LEU A 27 5.53 14.45 -0.18
CA LEU A 27 4.49 15.30 -0.78
C LEU A 27 4.98 16.73 -1.03
N PRO A 28 5.54 17.44 0.00
CA PRO A 28 6.12 18.76 -0.24
C PRO A 28 7.27 18.71 -1.25
N ASN A 29 8.15 17.72 -1.19
CA ASN A 29 9.25 17.58 -2.14
C ASN A 29 8.76 17.39 -3.60
N PHE A 30 7.67 16.65 -3.79
CA PHE A 30 7.04 16.53 -5.10
C PHE A 30 6.54 17.88 -5.64
N ALA A 31 5.88 18.66 -4.80
CA ALA A 31 5.37 19.98 -5.18
C ALA A 31 6.50 20.96 -5.48
N THR A 32 7.52 21.05 -4.61
CA THR A 32 8.67 21.92 -4.79
C THR A 32 9.47 21.54 -6.02
N GLY A 33 9.85 20.27 -6.17
CA GLY A 33 10.61 19.81 -7.33
C GLY A 33 9.86 19.99 -8.65
N GLY A 34 8.54 19.79 -8.63
CA GLY A 34 7.71 20.09 -9.79
C GLY A 34 7.65 21.58 -10.11
N GLY A 35 7.58 22.43 -9.08
CA GLY A 35 7.67 23.88 -9.23
C GLY A 35 8.98 24.29 -9.90
N ILE A 36 10.12 23.77 -9.42
CA ILE A 36 11.44 24.04 -9.99
C ILE A 36 11.49 23.60 -11.47
N ILE A 37 10.98 22.41 -11.80
CA ILE A 37 10.93 21.95 -13.20
C ILE A 37 10.13 22.92 -14.07
N LEU A 38 9.00 23.43 -13.57
CA LEU A 38 8.14 24.35 -14.31
C LEU A 38 8.78 25.72 -14.57
N THR A 39 9.80 26.12 -13.80
CA THR A 39 10.57 27.35 -14.09
C THR A 39 11.26 27.31 -15.45
N SER A 40 11.63 26.10 -15.94
CA SER A 40 12.21 25.92 -17.26
C SER A 40 11.24 26.29 -18.40
N PHE A 41 9.95 26.34 -18.11
CA PHE A 41 8.89 26.79 -19.02
C PHE A 41 8.49 28.25 -18.78
N GLY A 42 9.23 28.99 -17.95
CA GLY A 42 8.95 30.40 -17.65
C GLY A 42 7.85 30.61 -16.58
N ILE A 43 7.43 29.57 -15.89
CA ILE A 43 6.43 29.66 -14.82
C ILE A 43 7.17 29.97 -13.50
N PRO A 44 6.78 31.01 -12.74
CA PRO A 44 7.35 31.27 -11.42
C PRO A 44 7.22 30.04 -10.50
N GLU A 45 8.28 29.71 -9.75
CA GLU A 45 8.36 28.51 -8.91
C GLU A 45 7.18 28.42 -7.91
N THR A 46 6.80 29.52 -7.30
CA THR A 46 5.67 29.57 -6.36
C THR A 46 4.35 29.16 -7.00
N ILE A 47 4.09 29.59 -8.23
CA ILE A 47 2.88 29.21 -9.00
C ILE A 47 2.99 27.75 -9.43
N GLY A 48 4.17 27.33 -9.89
CA GLY A 48 4.46 25.95 -10.29
C GLY A 48 4.27 24.97 -9.15
N SER A 49 4.76 25.28 -7.96
CA SER A 49 4.64 24.43 -6.77
C SER A 49 3.17 24.28 -6.32
N VAL A 50 2.41 25.37 -6.32
CA VAL A 50 0.96 25.31 -6.02
C VAL A 50 0.21 24.47 -7.07
N PHE A 51 0.53 24.63 -8.35
CA PHE A 51 -0.05 23.83 -9.41
C PHE A 51 0.23 22.33 -9.22
N MET A 52 1.48 21.97 -8.94
CA MET A 52 1.88 20.57 -8.71
C MET A 52 1.23 20.00 -7.43
N ALA A 53 1.06 20.80 -6.39
CA ALA A 53 0.32 20.41 -5.21
C ALA A 53 -1.16 20.12 -5.53
N LEU A 54 -1.81 20.95 -6.34
CA LEU A 54 -3.19 20.73 -6.77
C LEU A 54 -3.33 19.48 -7.64
N VAL A 55 -2.39 19.21 -8.55
CA VAL A 55 -2.37 17.97 -9.34
C VAL A 55 -2.28 16.74 -8.42
N LEU A 56 -1.40 16.79 -7.41
CA LEU A 56 -1.24 15.72 -6.44
C LEU A 56 -2.52 15.50 -5.61
N VAL A 57 -3.12 16.58 -5.10
CA VAL A 57 -4.38 16.52 -4.34
C VAL A 57 -5.51 15.94 -5.19
N SER A 58 -5.64 16.36 -6.44
CA SER A 58 -6.64 15.80 -7.36
C SER A 58 -6.46 14.30 -7.59
N PHE A 59 -5.22 13.86 -7.76
CA PHE A 59 -4.88 12.43 -7.88
C PHE A 59 -5.23 11.67 -6.61
N LEU A 60 -4.88 12.20 -5.43
CA LEU A 60 -5.20 11.57 -4.14
C LEU A 60 -6.71 11.47 -3.90
N LEU A 61 -7.48 12.51 -4.25
CA LEU A 61 -8.94 12.50 -4.12
C LEU A 61 -9.58 11.41 -4.97
N THR A 62 -9.18 11.28 -6.24
CA THR A 62 -9.72 10.24 -7.13
C THR A 62 -9.35 8.83 -6.66
N SER A 63 -8.12 8.65 -6.17
CA SER A 63 -7.66 7.37 -5.62
C SER A 63 -8.40 7.01 -4.33
N THR A 64 -8.65 7.99 -3.46
CA THR A 64 -9.39 7.80 -2.21
C THR A 64 -10.85 7.41 -2.47
N ASP A 65 -11.53 8.05 -3.42
CA ASP A 65 -12.91 7.69 -3.80
C ASP A 65 -12.98 6.23 -4.25
N THR A 66 -12.04 5.80 -5.11
CA THR A 66 -11.96 4.42 -5.57
C THR A 66 -11.64 3.44 -4.42
N ALA A 67 -10.70 3.80 -3.55
CA ALA A 67 -10.32 2.98 -2.40
C ALA A 67 -11.49 2.77 -1.43
N VAL A 68 -12.28 3.80 -1.14
CA VAL A 68 -13.48 3.72 -0.29
C VAL A 68 -14.54 2.82 -0.91
N ARG A 69 -14.73 2.88 -2.23
CA ARG A 69 -15.67 1.99 -2.93
C ARG A 69 -15.23 0.53 -2.88
N LEU A 70 -13.98 0.26 -3.19
CA LEU A 70 -13.42 -1.10 -3.11
C LEU A 70 -13.46 -1.63 -1.67
N GLY A 71 -13.07 -0.81 -0.70
CA GLY A 71 -13.14 -1.16 0.71
C GLY A 71 -14.57 -1.50 1.16
N ARG A 72 -15.58 -0.81 0.61
CA ARG A 72 -16.97 -1.15 0.87
C ARG A 72 -17.32 -2.55 0.36
N TYR A 73 -16.98 -2.88 -0.87
CA TYR A 73 -17.23 -4.21 -1.43
C TYR A 73 -16.50 -5.29 -0.63
N MET A 74 -15.24 -5.07 -0.29
CA MET A 74 -14.47 -6.02 0.53
C MET A 74 -15.10 -6.22 1.92
N MET A 75 -15.55 -5.15 2.58
CA MET A 75 -16.22 -5.27 3.87
C MET A 75 -17.58 -5.97 3.75
N GLU A 76 -18.35 -5.71 2.71
CA GLU A 76 -19.60 -6.41 2.42
C GLU A 76 -19.34 -7.91 2.20
N GLU A 77 -18.27 -8.28 1.53
CA GLU A 77 -17.86 -9.66 1.28
C GLU A 77 -17.38 -10.36 2.56
N ILE A 78 -16.56 -9.71 3.39
CA ILE A 78 -16.06 -10.27 4.66
C ILE A 78 -17.18 -10.45 5.68
N VAL A 79 -18.12 -9.51 5.77
CA VAL A 79 -19.19 -9.50 6.80
C VAL A 79 -20.37 -10.39 6.44
N GLY A 80 -20.43 -10.85 5.21
CA GLY A 80 -21.40 -11.86 4.84
C GLY A 80 -22.04 -11.66 3.50
N MET A 81 -21.57 -12.43 2.58
CA MET A 81 -22.43 -12.99 1.57
C MET A 81 -23.35 -14.03 2.23
N ASP A 82 -24.58 -14.08 1.77
CA ASP A 82 -25.68 -14.88 2.27
C ASP A 82 -25.47 -16.43 2.18
N ASP A 83 -24.30 -16.89 1.79
CA ASP A 83 -24.01 -18.30 1.47
C ASP A 83 -23.25 -19.07 2.57
N GLY A 84 -23.57 -18.83 3.84
CA GLY A 84 -23.21 -19.76 4.91
C GLY A 84 -21.79 -19.70 5.45
N MET A 85 -20.92 -18.83 4.94
CA MET A 85 -19.60 -18.52 5.53
C MET A 85 -19.63 -17.18 6.28
N THR A 86 -20.63 -17.00 7.12
CA THR A 86 -20.65 -15.89 8.05
C THR A 86 -19.61 -16.16 9.13
N VAL A 87 -18.72 -15.20 9.36
CA VAL A 87 -18.06 -15.12 10.67
C VAL A 87 -19.19 -14.93 11.70
N SER A 88 -19.63 -16.02 12.29
CA SER A 88 -20.83 -16.15 13.13
C SER A 88 -20.68 -15.41 14.45
N GLY A 89 -20.53 -14.12 14.41
CA GLY A 89 -20.41 -13.21 15.55
C GLY A 89 -20.65 -11.75 15.15
N LEU A 90 -20.61 -11.43 13.86
CA LEU A 90 -20.79 -10.07 13.32
C LEU A 90 -22.21 -9.80 12.79
N SER A 91 -23.18 -10.70 13.03
CA SER A 91 -24.58 -10.53 12.59
C SER A 91 -25.36 -9.45 13.33
N GLY A 92 -24.74 -8.79 14.33
CA GLY A 92 -25.32 -7.67 15.07
C GLY A 92 -25.13 -6.31 14.41
N GLY A 93 -25.28 -5.24 15.19
CA GLY A 93 -25.21 -3.85 14.73
C GLY A 93 -23.95 -3.46 13.94
N ILE A 94 -22.80 -4.10 14.21
CA ILE A 94 -21.55 -3.88 13.46
C ILE A 94 -21.67 -4.41 12.02
N GLY A 95 -22.28 -5.58 11.84
CA GLY A 95 -22.52 -6.13 10.50
C GLY A 95 -23.48 -5.27 9.68
N ALA A 96 -24.54 -4.77 10.31
CA ALA A 96 -25.47 -3.83 9.66
C ALA A 96 -24.80 -2.51 9.29
N ALA A 97 -23.92 -1.98 10.14
CA ALA A 97 -23.15 -0.77 9.88
C ALA A 97 -22.14 -0.98 8.74
N ALA A 98 -21.47 -2.12 8.67
CA ALA A 98 -20.52 -2.46 7.61
C ALA A 98 -21.19 -2.61 6.22
N ARG A 99 -22.48 -2.99 6.18
CA ARG A 99 -23.27 -3.08 4.94
C ARG A 99 -23.93 -1.76 4.55
N GLY A 100 -24.00 -0.81 5.46
CA GLY A 100 -24.69 0.45 5.22
C GLY A 100 -24.02 1.32 4.18
N ARG A 101 -24.77 1.80 3.18
CA ARG A 101 -24.27 2.62 2.06
C ARG A 101 -23.46 3.85 2.54
N TYR A 102 -23.84 4.44 3.65
CA TYR A 102 -23.20 5.64 4.20
C TYR A 102 -22.36 5.34 5.44
N THR A 103 -22.77 4.38 6.26
CA THR A 103 -22.05 4.03 7.49
C THR A 103 -20.73 3.36 7.23
N ASN A 104 -20.63 2.50 6.20
CA ASN A 104 -19.39 1.85 5.82
C ASN A 104 -18.28 2.86 5.41
N PRO A 105 -18.50 3.81 4.48
CA PRO A 105 -17.51 4.85 4.18
C PRO A 105 -17.12 5.70 5.41
N VAL A 106 -18.06 6.01 6.28
CA VAL A 106 -17.77 6.77 7.51
C VAL A 106 -16.86 5.98 8.45
N ILE A 107 -17.08 4.67 8.60
CA ILE A 107 -16.19 3.80 9.39
C ILE A 107 -14.79 3.77 8.77
N GLN A 108 -14.65 3.59 7.46
CA GLN A 108 -13.36 3.56 6.78
C GLN A 108 -12.60 4.89 6.98
N ILE A 109 -13.26 6.01 6.76
CA ILE A 109 -12.67 7.35 6.94
C ILE A 109 -12.31 7.56 8.42
N GLY A 110 -13.17 7.15 9.35
CA GLY A 110 -12.89 7.23 10.79
C GLY A 110 -11.65 6.44 11.19
N VAL A 111 -11.50 5.21 10.72
CA VAL A 111 -10.31 4.39 10.95
C VAL A 111 -9.07 5.04 10.35
N ALA A 112 -9.15 5.52 9.10
CA ALA A 112 -8.04 6.21 8.45
C ALA A 112 -7.63 7.48 9.23
N TYR A 113 -8.59 8.25 9.72
CA TYR A 113 -8.34 9.44 10.52
C TYR A 113 -7.62 9.12 11.84
N VAL A 114 -8.04 8.07 12.54
CA VAL A 114 -7.35 7.59 13.76
C VAL A 114 -5.92 7.17 13.44
N LEU A 115 -5.69 6.46 12.34
CA LEU A 115 -4.35 6.07 11.91
C LEU A 115 -3.46 7.29 11.59
N ILE A 116 -4.02 8.32 10.99
CA ILE A 116 -3.29 9.56 10.69
C ILE A 116 -2.89 10.27 11.98
N ILE A 117 -3.83 10.49 12.92
CA ILE A 117 -3.56 11.20 14.18
C ILE A 117 -2.57 10.43 15.05
N SER A 118 -2.66 9.10 15.09
CA SER A 118 -1.74 8.26 15.86
C SER A 118 -0.34 8.17 15.27
N GLY A 119 -0.12 8.63 14.03
CA GLY A 119 1.15 8.48 13.32
C GLY A 119 1.44 7.06 12.84
N GLN A 120 0.59 6.09 13.14
CA GLN A 120 0.80 4.67 12.81
C GLN A 120 0.76 4.38 11.29
N TRP A 121 0.20 5.28 10.50
CA TRP A 121 0.21 5.14 9.03
C TRP A 121 1.62 5.02 8.44
N GLN A 122 2.63 5.62 9.08
CA GLN A 122 4.03 5.55 8.62
C GLN A 122 4.60 4.13 8.76
N THR A 123 4.26 3.44 9.84
CA THR A 123 4.70 2.06 10.06
C THR A 123 3.99 1.07 9.14
N LEU A 124 2.70 1.31 8.87
CA LEU A 124 1.90 0.52 7.93
C LEU A 124 2.36 0.64 6.48
N TRP A 125 3.09 1.71 6.14
CA TRP A 125 3.54 1.95 4.76
C TRP A 125 4.44 0.84 4.21
N GLY A 126 5.31 0.28 5.04
CA GLY A 126 6.16 -0.85 4.67
C GLY A 126 5.35 -2.10 4.32
N LEU A 127 4.35 -2.43 5.14
CA LEU A 127 3.43 -3.53 4.89
C LEU A 127 2.60 -3.30 3.62
N PHE A 128 2.08 -2.09 3.43
CA PHE A 128 1.34 -1.70 2.22
C PHE A 128 2.20 -1.83 0.96
N GLY A 129 3.45 -1.37 0.99
CA GLY A 129 4.40 -1.52 -0.10
C GLY A 129 4.64 -2.99 -0.46
N GLY A 130 4.88 -3.83 0.54
CA GLY A 130 5.05 -5.27 0.37
C GLY A 130 3.79 -5.95 -0.19
N ALA A 131 2.62 -5.63 0.34
CA ALA A 131 1.34 -6.15 -0.15
C ALA A 131 1.08 -5.76 -1.62
N ASN A 132 1.40 -4.53 -2.01
CA ASN A 132 1.25 -4.07 -3.39
C ASN A 132 2.21 -4.78 -4.36
N GLN A 133 3.45 -5.01 -3.95
CA GLN A 133 4.41 -5.80 -4.74
C GLN A 133 3.95 -7.25 -4.87
N LEU A 134 3.38 -7.81 -3.80
CA LEU A 134 2.84 -9.16 -3.82
C LEU A 134 1.67 -9.28 -4.79
N LEU A 135 0.77 -8.30 -4.82
CA LEU A 135 -0.33 -8.25 -5.79
C LEU A 135 0.19 -8.27 -7.23
N ALA A 136 1.24 -7.49 -7.53
CA ALA A 136 1.89 -7.50 -8.84
C ALA A 136 2.51 -8.88 -9.17
N ALA A 137 3.16 -9.52 -8.19
CA ALA A 137 3.71 -10.86 -8.36
C ALA A 137 2.63 -11.92 -8.63
N LEU A 138 1.49 -11.83 -7.94
CA LEU A 138 0.34 -12.73 -8.16
C LEU A 138 -0.34 -12.48 -9.52
N ALA A 139 -0.40 -11.23 -9.98
CA ALA A 139 -0.89 -10.91 -11.32
C ALA A 139 0.03 -11.52 -12.41
N LEU A 140 1.35 -11.45 -12.22
CA LEU A 140 2.31 -12.13 -13.10
C LEU A 140 2.19 -13.65 -13.03
N LEU A 141 1.92 -14.23 -11.86
CA LEU A 141 1.65 -15.65 -11.69
C LEU A 141 0.43 -16.07 -12.52
N THR A 142 -0.68 -15.33 -12.37
CA THR A 142 -1.90 -15.60 -13.14
C THR A 142 -1.65 -15.52 -14.65
N ALA A 143 -0.93 -14.51 -15.10
CA ALA A 143 -0.55 -14.36 -16.51
C ALA A 143 0.36 -15.51 -16.98
N THR A 144 1.30 -15.96 -16.16
CA THR A 144 2.21 -17.06 -16.47
C THR A 144 1.45 -18.38 -16.57
N VAL A 145 0.57 -18.68 -15.63
CA VAL A 145 -0.29 -19.89 -15.65
C VAL A 145 -1.22 -19.86 -16.87
N TRP A 146 -1.79 -18.71 -17.20
CA TRP A 146 -2.61 -18.57 -18.39
C TRP A 146 -1.82 -18.82 -19.69
N LEU A 147 -0.61 -18.24 -19.81
CA LEU A 147 0.27 -18.45 -20.96
C LEU A 147 0.81 -19.88 -21.05
N ALA A 148 0.93 -20.60 -19.92
CA ALA A 148 1.35 -21.99 -19.91
C ALA A 148 0.39 -22.92 -20.66
N ASN A 149 -0.87 -22.52 -20.85
CA ASN A 149 -1.85 -23.27 -21.66
C ASN A 149 -1.71 -23.02 -23.17
N TRP A 150 -0.76 -22.18 -23.62
CA TRP A 150 -0.50 -21.88 -25.02
C TRP A 150 0.76 -22.60 -25.46
N ASP A 151 0.82 -23.02 -26.72
CA ASP A 151 1.91 -23.86 -27.26
C ASP A 151 3.29 -23.18 -27.37
N GLU A 152 3.40 -21.88 -27.05
CA GLU A 152 4.63 -21.09 -27.20
C GLU A 152 5.37 -20.86 -25.88
N SER A 153 6.38 -21.69 -25.59
CA SER A 153 7.20 -21.62 -24.37
C SER A 153 8.00 -20.31 -24.19
N LYS A 154 8.28 -19.55 -25.26
CA LYS A 154 9.04 -18.28 -25.19
C LYS A 154 8.29 -17.20 -24.42
N GLN A 155 6.96 -17.18 -24.49
CA GLN A 155 6.12 -16.22 -23.78
C GLN A 155 6.10 -16.49 -22.26
N LEU A 156 6.26 -17.76 -21.87
CA LEU A 156 6.35 -18.15 -20.46
C LEU A 156 7.56 -17.53 -19.77
N VAL A 157 8.69 -17.40 -20.44
CA VAL A 157 9.91 -16.79 -19.88
C VAL A 157 9.72 -15.31 -19.62
N SER A 158 8.97 -14.60 -20.47
CA SER A 158 8.77 -13.15 -20.36
C SER A 158 7.94 -12.75 -19.11
N THR A 159 7.06 -13.64 -18.63
CA THR A 159 6.24 -13.41 -17.42
C THR A 159 6.75 -14.20 -16.22
N GLY A 160 7.22 -15.43 -16.43
CA GLY A 160 7.68 -16.32 -15.36
C GLY A 160 8.96 -15.84 -14.67
N VAL A 161 9.93 -15.32 -15.42
CA VAL A 161 11.17 -14.78 -14.83
C VAL A 161 10.90 -13.54 -13.97
N PRO A 162 10.20 -12.50 -14.45
CA PRO A 162 9.81 -11.37 -13.61
C PRO A 162 8.94 -11.80 -12.41
N MET A 163 8.03 -12.74 -12.58
CA MET A 163 7.22 -13.30 -11.50
C MET A 163 8.11 -13.92 -10.39
N ALA A 164 9.05 -14.80 -10.76
CA ALA A 164 9.93 -15.45 -9.80
C ALA A 164 10.79 -14.43 -9.04
N ILE A 165 11.33 -13.43 -9.72
CA ILE A 165 12.08 -12.34 -9.13
C ILE A 165 11.21 -11.53 -8.17
N MET A 166 10.01 -11.13 -8.59
CA MET A 166 9.09 -10.34 -7.77
C MET A 166 8.62 -11.09 -6.54
N VAL A 167 8.23 -12.36 -6.66
CA VAL A 167 7.86 -13.20 -5.52
C VAL A 167 9.01 -13.30 -4.53
N THR A 168 10.22 -13.60 -5.01
CA THR A 168 11.40 -13.77 -4.15
C THR A 168 11.73 -12.48 -3.40
N ILE A 169 11.82 -11.34 -4.10
CA ILE A 169 12.13 -10.04 -3.48
C ILE A 169 11.05 -9.65 -2.48
N THR A 170 9.77 -9.86 -2.82
CA THR A 170 8.65 -9.49 -1.96
C THR A 170 8.61 -10.36 -0.70
N VAL A 171 8.77 -11.67 -0.83
CA VAL A 171 8.78 -12.58 0.32
C VAL A 171 9.98 -12.28 1.24
N LEU A 172 11.16 -12.06 0.68
CA LEU A 172 12.35 -11.69 1.47
C LEU A 172 12.15 -10.32 2.15
N GLY A 173 11.64 -9.32 1.43
CA GLY A 173 11.38 -7.99 1.97
C GLY A 173 10.34 -7.99 3.09
N LEU A 174 9.20 -8.66 2.90
CA LEU A 174 8.19 -8.82 3.94
C LEU A 174 8.74 -9.63 5.13
N SER A 175 9.48 -10.70 4.89
CA SER A 175 10.09 -11.48 5.96
C SER A 175 11.06 -10.63 6.79
N TRP A 176 11.86 -9.78 6.16
CA TRP A 176 12.73 -8.84 6.85
C TRP A 176 11.95 -7.86 7.71
N VAL A 177 10.91 -7.22 7.16
CA VAL A 177 10.08 -6.24 7.90
C VAL A 177 9.37 -6.92 9.08
N GLU A 178 8.78 -8.09 8.86
CA GLU A 178 7.95 -8.72 9.88
C GLU A 178 8.76 -9.46 10.95
N LEU A 179 9.80 -10.17 10.56
CA LEU A 179 10.59 -10.97 11.51
C LEU A 179 11.70 -10.15 12.15
N TYR A 180 12.40 -9.32 11.39
CA TYR A 180 13.49 -8.53 11.96
C TYR A 180 12.98 -7.24 12.61
N ASN A 181 12.25 -6.38 11.90
CA ASN A 181 11.83 -5.10 12.47
C ASN A 181 10.68 -5.27 13.46
N ASN A 182 9.59 -5.93 13.08
CA ASN A 182 8.40 -5.99 13.94
C ASN A 182 8.59 -6.99 15.09
N LEU A 183 9.05 -8.21 14.83
CA LEU A 183 9.22 -9.20 15.88
C LEU A 183 10.47 -8.92 16.73
N TYR A 184 11.66 -8.90 16.11
CA TYR A 184 12.91 -8.82 16.85
C TYR A 184 13.15 -7.45 17.48
N VAL A 185 13.14 -6.38 16.68
CA VAL A 185 13.45 -5.02 17.17
C VAL A 185 12.31 -4.45 18.02
N ASN A 186 11.08 -4.47 17.53
CA ASN A 186 9.97 -3.80 18.19
C ASN A 186 9.40 -4.59 19.36
N LEU A 187 9.19 -5.91 19.22
CA LEU A 187 8.53 -6.71 20.26
C LEU A 187 9.55 -7.31 21.23
N ILE A 188 10.64 -7.94 20.75
CA ILE A 188 11.60 -8.62 21.64
C ILE A 188 12.56 -7.64 22.30
N GLN A 189 13.14 -6.70 21.55
CA GLN A 189 14.05 -5.69 22.12
C GLN A 189 13.31 -4.51 22.78
N GLY A 190 11.99 -4.44 22.65
CA GLY A 190 11.17 -3.37 23.25
C GLY A 190 11.30 -2.02 22.53
N GLY A 191 11.77 -1.99 21.27
CA GLY A 191 11.95 -0.78 20.48
C GLY A 191 10.64 -0.01 20.23
N ALA A 192 9.50 -0.68 20.35
CA ALA A 192 8.19 -0.04 20.21
C ALA A 192 7.80 0.91 21.36
N GLY A 193 8.47 0.83 22.52
CA GLY A 193 8.35 1.78 23.63
C GLY A 193 6.98 1.89 24.31
N THR A 194 5.90 1.93 23.54
CA THR A 194 4.51 2.06 24.04
C THR A 194 3.69 0.82 23.72
N LEU A 195 2.71 0.54 24.55
CA LEU A 195 1.79 -0.61 24.37
C LEU A 195 1.02 -0.51 23.03
N GLY A 196 0.62 0.68 22.63
CA GLY A 196 -0.03 0.91 21.33
C GLY A 196 0.87 0.56 20.14
N ALA A 197 2.16 0.94 20.20
CA ALA A 197 3.13 0.61 19.16
C ALA A 197 3.45 -0.90 19.13
N GLN A 198 3.50 -1.57 20.30
CA GLN A 198 3.68 -3.03 20.38
C GLN A 198 2.49 -3.77 19.76
N LEU A 199 1.26 -3.36 20.07
CA LEU A 199 0.06 -3.93 19.46
C LEU A 199 0.02 -3.71 17.95
N SER A 200 0.42 -2.53 17.49
CA SER A 200 0.54 -2.22 16.06
C SER A 200 1.56 -3.12 15.38
N SER A 201 2.75 -3.29 15.95
CA SER A 201 3.79 -4.17 15.41
C SER A 201 3.36 -5.63 15.39
N ALA A 202 2.67 -6.09 16.44
CA ALA A 202 2.14 -7.45 16.49
C ALA A 202 1.06 -7.68 15.42
N ALA A 203 0.15 -6.73 15.24
CA ALA A 203 -0.89 -6.81 14.21
C ALA A 203 -0.28 -6.81 12.79
N GLN A 204 0.71 -5.96 12.53
CA GLN A 204 1.42 -5.91 11.26
C GLN A 204 2.14 -7.23 10.99
N MET A 205 2.86 -7.77 11.97
CA MET A 205 3.54 -9.06 11.85
C MET A 205 2.56 -10.18 11.47
N LEU A 206 1.41 -10.27 12.14
CA LEU A 206 0.40 -11.29 11.83
C LEU A 206 -0.14 -11.13 10.40
N LEU A 207 -0.44 -9.91 9.98
CA LEU A 207 -0.92 -9.61 8.63
C LEU A 207 0.15 -9.92 7.57
N GLY A 208 1.39 -9.51 7.80
CA GLY A 208 2.49 -9.74 6.86
C GLY A 208 2.81 -11.25 6.72
N LEU A 209 2.81 -12.01 7.82
CA LEU A 209 2.99 -13.47 7.78
C LEU A 209 1.82 -14.16 7.06
N ALA A 210 0.59 -13.71 7.26
CA ALA A 210 -0.56 -14.20 6.52
C ALA A 210 -0.43 -13.94 5.01
N LEU A 211 0.02 -12.75 4.61
CA LEU A 211 0.28 -12.42 3.20
C LEU A 211 1.37 -13.32 2.60
N ILE A 212 2.47 -13.55 3.31
CA ILE A 212 3.55 -14.46 2.88
C ILE A 212 3.00 -15.88 2.70
N TYR A 213 2.23 -16.36 3.67
CA TYR A 213 1.63 -17.70 3.60
C TYR A 213 0.70 -17.86 2.41
N ILE A 214 -0.20 -16.89 2.18
CA ILE A 214 -1.12 -16.88 1.04
C ILE A 214 -0.34 -16.88 -0.27
N ALA A 215 0.69 -16.02 -0.38
CA ALA A 215 1.51 -15.94 -1.58
C ALA A 215 2.20 -17.25 -1.93
N LEU A 216 2.87 -17.86 -0.94
CA LEU A 216 3.56 -19.13 -1.13
C LEU A 216 2.58 -20.26 -1.45
N SER A 217 1.40 -20.25 -0.84
CA SER A 217 0.34 -21.22 -1.14
C SER A 217 -0.15 -21.10 -2.58
N LEU A 218 -0.37 -19.87 -3.07
CA LEU A 218 -0.81 -19.62 -4.44
C LEU A 218 0.27 -19.99 -5.48
N VAL A 219 1.53 -19.67 -5.20
CA VAL A 219 2.66 -20.07 -6.07
C VAL A 219 2.82 -21.60 -6.13
N ARG A 220 2.47 -22.32 -5.05
CA ARG A 220 2.53 -23.79 -5.03
C ARG A 220 1.41 -24.44 -5.83
N ILE A 221 0.26 -23.79 -5.93
CA ILE A 221 -0.93 -24.34 -6.61
C ILE A 221 -0.89 -24.05 -8.13
N GLY A 222 -0.33 -22.89 -8.54
CA GLY A 222 -0.17 -22.49 -9.95
C GLY A 222 1.05 -23.14 -10.59
#